data_c09d10ddfca28729f939994caabc6ea8
#
_entry.id   c09d10ddfca28729f939994caabc6ea8
#
_cell.length_a   1.000
_cell.length_b   1.000
_cell.length_c   1.000
_cell.angle_alpha   90.00
_cell.angle_beta   90.00
_cell.angle_gamma   90.00
#
_symmetry.space_group_name_H-M   'P 1'
#
loop_
_entity.id
_entity.type
_entity.pdbx_description
1 polymer ?
#
loop_
_entity_poly.entity_id
_entity_poly.type
_entity_poly.pdbx_seq_one_letter_code
_entity_poly.pdbx_strand_id
1 'polypeptide(L)'
;MSEMSYLEKLLDGVEVEWKSLGEIATKIYSGGTPDTKRIDYWENGTIPWMSSGEVNLKNIERTEKYITEAGLNNSSAKLVPRNSVVIALAGQGKTRGKVARIRIALTTNQSLAALTFDEKKFSSDYVFHFLETQYESLRQISSGNSGRGGLNLQMISAYKIPIPYPDNPEKSLAIQSEIVRILDKLSVLTAELTAELTMRKKQYNYYRDQLLSFKEGEVEWKTLWEITEINTGQKPSEILDKVATFDYINAGTSRSGYTTMSNCDGDTVTTPSRGQGGIGFVGYQKTPFWLGPLCYKIKALNNEILINKFLFYTLQSRNRILLSLKKEGGVPAVNKIDLAKLIIPLPSLNEQKRIVSLLDKFDTLTNSFTEGLPREIELRQKQYEYYRDLLFNFPKPETVSN
;
A
#
# COMPACT_ATOMS: atom_id res chain seq x y z
N MET A 1 2.45 -28.19 30.01
CA MET A 1 1.29 -28.20 29.07
C MET A 1 1.09 -26.75 28.68
N SER A 2 1.34 -26.36 27.41
CA SER A 2 1.06 -25.00 26.92
C SER A 2 -0.44 -24.79 26.97
N GLU A 3 -0.90 -23.72 27.63
CA GLU A 3 -2.29 -23.33 27.51
C GLU A 3 -2.57 -23.03 26.03
N MET A 4 -3.55 -23.72 25.45
CA MET A 4 -4.04 -23.44 24.11
C MET A 4 -4.49 -21.99 24.05
N SER A 5 -4.09 -21.28 22.99
CA SER A 5 -4.57 -19.92 22.75
C SER A 5 -6.10 -19.90 22.60
N TYR A 6 -6.72 -18.74 22.81
CA TYR A 6 -8.17 -18.59 22.62
C TYR A 6 -8.63 -19.07 21.23
N LEU A 7 -7.82 -18.82 20.21
CA LEU A 7 -8.14 -19.20 18.82
C LEU A 7 -8.03 -20.70 18.57
N GLU A 8 -7.04 -21.36 19.18
CA GLU A 8 -6.94 -22.81 19.13
C GLU A 8 -8.14 -23.47 19.83
N LYS A 9 -8.56 -22.92 20.99
CA LYS A 9 -9.78 -23.38 21.68
C LYS A 9 -11.06 -23.13 20.88
N LEU A 10 -11.12 -22.01 20.12
CA LEU A 10 -12.28 -21.70 19.29
C LEU A 10 -12.49 -22.73 18.18
N LEU A 11 -11.43 -23.30 17.65
CA LEU A 11 -11.46 -24.26 16.54
C LEU A 11 -11.27 -25.71 16.98
N ASP A 12 -10.98 -25.95 18.27
CA ASP A 12 -10.77 -27.30 18.79
C ASP A 12 -12.07 -28.12 18.77
N GLY A 13 -12.01 -29.30 18.15
CA GLY A 13 -13.16 -30.19 18.03
C GLY A 13 -14.30 -29.69 17.13
N VAL A 14 -14.08 -28.64 16.34
CA VAL A 14 -15.05 -28.13 15.37
C VAL A 14 -15.21 -29.10 14.21
N GLU A 15 -16.35 -29.69 14.04
CA GLU A 15 -16.71 -30.44 12.84
C GLU A 15 -16.87 -29.51 11.67
N VAL A 16 -16.25 -29.86 10.52
CA VAL A 16 -16.23 -29.03 9.32
C VAL A 16 -16.65 -29.83 8.09
N GLU A 17 -17.59 -29.28 7.34
CA GLU A 17 -17.94 -29.78 6.02
C GLU A 17 -17.55 -28.77 4.93
N TRP A 18 -16.97 -29.26 3.85
CA TRP A 18 -16.61 -28.44 2.70
C TRP A 18 -17.77 -28.42 1.70
N LYS A 19 -18.58 -27.35 1.74
CA LYS A 19 -19.72 -27.11 0.83
C LYS A 19 -19.31 -26.24 -0.34
N SER A 20 -19.91 -26.46 -1.50
CA SER A 20 -19.73 -25.60 -2.64
C SER A 20 -20.44 -24.25 -2.42
N LEU A 21 -19.92 -23.19 -3.04
CA LEU A 21 -20.59 -21.88 -3.00
C LEU A 21 -22.00 -21.95 -3.58
N GLY A 22 -22.24 -22.86 -4.56
CA GLY A 22 -23.55 -23.09 -5.12
C GLY A 22 -24.57 -23.69 -4.14
N GLU A 23 -24.10 -24.49 -3.15
CA GLU A 23 -24.96 -25.07 -2.10
C GLU A 23 -25.32 -24.06 -1.01
N ILE A 24 -24.43 -23.11 -0.72
CA ILE A 24 -24.63 -22.14 0.39
C ILE A 24 -25.18 -20.79 -0.07
N ALA A 25 -24.95 -20.40 -1.32
CA ALA A 25 -25.49 -19.15 -1.86
C ALA A 25 -26.96 -19.30 -2.25
N THR A 26 -27.77 -18.30 -1.97
CA THR A 26 -29.17 -18.25 -2.44
C THR A 26 -29.24 -17.97 -3.93
N LYS A 27 -28.29 -17.18 -4.47
CA LYS A 27 -28.13 -16.92 -5.91
C LYS A 27 -26.67 -16.62 -6.24
N ILE A 28 -26.24 -17.05 -7.43
CA ILE A 28 -24.96 -16.66 -8.05
C ILE A 28 -25.27 -16.15 -9.46
N TYR A 29 -24.92 -14.91 -9.75
CA TYR A 29 -25.20 -14.29 -11.04
C TYR A 29 -24.21 -13.21 -11.39
N SER A 30 -24.08 -12.87 -12.67
CA SER A 30 -23.33 -11.69 -13.11
C SER A 30 -24.29 -10.54 -13.41
N GLY A 31 -23.78 -9.34 -13.27
CA GLY A 31 -24.46 -8.10 -13.67
C GLY A 31 -24.32 -7.82 -15.16
N GLY A 32 -24.49 -6.56 -15.52
CA GLY A 32 -24.38 -6.07 -16.88
C GLY A 32 -24.00 -4.59 -16.92
N THR A 33 -23.54 -4.17 -18.09
CA THR A 33 -23.22 -2.77 -18.36
C THR A 33 -24.31 -2.22 -19.29
N PRO A 34 -25.10 -1.22 -18.84
CA PRO A 34 -25.99 -0.49 -19.73
C PRO A 34 -25.23 0.14 -20.90
N ASP A 35 -25.89 0.31 -22.05
CA ASP A 35 -25.23 0.91 -23.22
C ASP A 35 -24.62 2.27 -22.85
N THR A 36 -23.29 2.36 -22.94
CA THR A 36 -22.54 3.55 -22.56
C THR A 36 -22.76 4.75 -23.49
N LYS A 37 -23.33 4.52 -24.67
CA LYS A 37 -23.71 5.58 -25.63
C LYS A 37 -25.05 6.21 -25.31
N ARG A 38 -25.85 5.57 -24.49
CA ARG A 38 -27.17 6.05 -24.06
C ARG A 38 -27.02 6.95 -22.82
N ILE A 39 -27.02 8.26 -23.02
CA ILE A 39 -26.86 9.25 -21.95
C ILE A 39 -27.96 9.09 -20.88
N ASP A 40 -29.19 8.81 -21.31
CA ASP A 40 -30.35 8.60 -20.45
C ASP A 40 -30.23 7.38 -19.50
N TYR A 41 -29.26 6.48 -19.73
CA TYR A 41 -28.98 5.37 -18.83
C TYR A 41 -28.00 5.72 -17.69
N TRP A 42 -27.28 6.85 -17.81
CA TRP A 42 -26.20 7.22 -16.91
C TRP A 42 -26.38 8.60 -16.27
N GLU A 43 -26.85 9.58 -17.04
CA GLU A 43 -26.97 10.94 -16.57
C GLU A 43 -28.05 11.05 -15.49
N ASN A 44 -27.72 11.72 -14.37
CA ASN A 44 -28.59 11.83 -13.17
C ASN A 44 -29.00 10.47 -12.59
N GLY A 45 -28.19 9.43 -12.79
CA GLY A 45 -28.41 8.11 -12.21
C GLY A 45 -28.36 8.16 -10.68
N THR A 46 -29.23 7.38 -10.04
CA THR A 46 -29.30 7.26 -8.57
C THR A 46 -28.98 5.85 -8.07
N ILE A 47 -28.98 4.86 -8.97
CA ILE A 47 -28.69 3.46 -8.65
C ILE A 47 -27.18 3.24 -8.76
N PRO A 48 -26.47 2.90 -7.67
CA PRO A 48 -25.04 2.66 -7.72
C PRO A 48 -24.68 1.53 -8.69
N TRP A 49 -23.66 1.73 -9.51
CA TRP A 49 -23.17 0.76 -10.48
C TRP A 49 -21.67 0.55 -10.30
N MET A 50 -21.30 -0.67 -9.90
CA MET A 50 -19.94 -1.07 -9.57
C MET A 50 -19.22 -1.63 -10.81
N SER A 51 -18.08 -1.07 -11.13
CA SER A 51 -17.13 -1.64 -12.08
C SER A 51 -16.23 -2.70 -11.43
N SER A 52 -15.65 -3.60 -12.23
CA SER A 52 -14.74 -4.62 -11.70
C SER A 52 -13.45 -4.06 -11.09
N GLY A 53 -13.06 -2.83 -11.42
CA GLY A 53 -11.90 -2.15 -10.82
C GLY A 53 -12.09 -1.85 -9.33
N GLU A 54 -13.32 -1.56 -8.94
CA GLU A 54 -13.68 -1.19 -7.56
C GLU A 54 -13.61 -2.36 -6.57
N VAL A 55 -13.47 -3.61 -7.05
CA VAL A 55 -13.24 -4.78 -6.18
C VAL A 55 -12.00 -4.62 -5.28
N ASN A 56 -11.03 -3.79 -5.70
CA ASN A 56 -9.84 -3.48 -4.91
C ASN A 56 -10.14 -2.68 -3.62
N LEU A 57 -11.30 -2.07 -3.51
CA LEU A 57 -11.74 -1.36 -2.30
C LEU A 57 -12.14 -2.32 -1.17
N LYS A 58 -12.37 -3.60 -1.46
CA LYS A 58 -12.77 -4.67 -0.53
C LYS A 58 -14.14 -4.46 0.14
N ASN A 59 -14.41 -3.27 0.66
CA ASN A 59 -15.71 -2.87 1.24
C ASN A 59 -16.36 -1.83 0.33
N ILE A 60 -17.51 -2.19 -0.24
CA ILE A 60 -18.20 -1.31 -1.20
C ILE A 60 -19.35 -0.60 -0.48
N GLU A 61 -19.08 0.62 -0.05
CA GLU A 61 -20.03 1.54 0.61
C GLU A 61 -20.55 2.62 -0.33
N ARG A 62 -19.92 2.76 -1.50
CA ARG A 62 -20.28 3.68 -2.59
C ARG A 62 -19.65 3.19 -3.88
N THR A 63 -20.13 3.73 -5.01
CA THR A 63 -19.57 3.45 -6.33
C THR A 63 -19.18 4.76 -7.02
N GLU A 64 -18.29 4.68 -8.00
CA GLU A 64 -17.90 5.85 -8.80
C GLU A 64 -18.99 6.25 -9.79
N LYS A 65 -19.78 5.27 -10.27
CA LYS A 65 -20.82 5.50 -11.27
C LYS A 65 -22.18 5.10 -10.76
N TYR A 66 -23.17 5.73 -11.37
CA TYR A 66 -24.57 5.46 -11.09
C TYR A 66 -25.31 5.26 -12.42
N ILE A 67 -26.39 4.49 -12.41
CA ILE A 67 -27.29 4.29 -13.53
C ILE A 67 -28.70 4.75 -13.16
N THR A 68 -29.48 5.06 -14.17
CA THR A 68 -30.89 5.40 -14.01
C THR A 68 -31.76 4.14 -13.95
N GLU A 69 -33.03 4.26 -13.58
CA GLU A 69 -33.98 3.15 -13.67
C GLU A 69 -34.16 2.68 -15.13
N ALA A 70 -34.09 3.62 -16.10
CA ALA A 70 -34.10 3.25 -17.51
C ALA A 70 -32.89 2.39 -17.87
N GLY A 71 -31.70 2.72 -17.38
CA GLY A 71 -30.49 1.93 -17.55
C GLY A 71 -30.60 0.55 -16.90
N LEU A 72 -31.21 0.44 -15.71
CA LEU A 72 -31.44 -0.83 -15.05
C LEU A 72 -32.44 -1.70 -15.83
N ASN A 73 -33.59 -1.14 -16.18
CA ASN A 73 -34.71 -1.90 -16.77
C ASN A 73 -34.47 -2.29 -18.23
N ASN A 74 -33.62 -1.57 -18.97
CA ASN A 74 -33.34 -1.83 -20.39
C ASN A 74 -31.94 -2.40 -20.64
N SER A 75 -31.34 -3.02 -19.64
CA SER A 75 -30.04 -3.67 -19.75
C SER A 75 -30.00 -5.01 -19.02
N SER A 76 -28.84 -5.68 -19.07
CA SER A 76 -28.58 -6.89 -18.28
C SER A 76 -28.12 -6.60 -16.84
N ALA A 77 -28.09 -5.34 -16.42
CA ALA A 77 -27.79 -4.97 -15.05
C ALA A 77 -28.81 -5.59 -14.07
N LYS A 78 -28.34 -6.02 -12.93
CA LYS A 78 -29.15 -6.66 -11.89
C LYS A 78 -28.81 -6.06 -10.53
N LEU A 79 -29.82 -5.85 -9.71
CA LEU A 79 -29.63 -5.43 -8.32
C LEU A 79 -28.94 -6.53 -7.50
N VAL A 80 -27.92 -6.14 -6.78
CA VAL A 80 -27.19 -6.92 -5.81
C VAL A 80 -27.53 -6.33 -4.44
N PRO A 81 -28.13 -7.09 -3.52
CA PRO A 81 -28.48 -6.59 -2.19
C PRO A 81 -27.21 -6.34 -1.34
N ARG A 82 -27.36 -5.51 -0.30
CA ARG A 82 -26.35 -5.44 0.75
C ARG A 82 -26.09 -6.82 1.34
N ASN A 83 -24.94 -6.98 2.00
CA ASN A 83 -24.49 -8.27 2.55
C ASN A 83 -24.35 -9.35 1.47
N SER A 84 -23.90 -8.97 0.30
CA SER A 84 -23.47 -9.88 -0.77
C SER A 84 -21.96 -9.85 -0.90
N VAL A 85 -21.40 -10.88 -1.53
CA VAL A 85 -19.99 -10.93 -1.93
C VAL A 85 -19.90 -10.88 -3.44
N VAL A 86 -18.94 -10.14 -3.98
CA VAL A 86 -18.63 -10.14 -5.41
C VAL A 86 -17.24 -10.69 -5.66
N ILE A 87 -17.09 -11.45 -6.76
CA ILE A 87 -15.83 -12.02 -7.24
C ILE A 87 -15.57 -11.50 -8.65
N ALA A 88 -14.38 -10.98 -8.90
CA ALA A 88 -13.99 -10.54 -10.23
C ALA A 88 -13.66 -11.74 -11.13
N LEU A 89 -14.44 -11.90 -12.19
CA LEU A 89 -14.31 -12.98 -13.18
C LEU A 89 -13.20 -12.71 -14.20
N ALA A 90 -12.92 -11.44 -14.50
CA ALA A 90 -12.00 -10.98 -15.52
C ALA A 90 -11.01 -9.93 -14.97
N GLY A 91 -10.04 -9.49 -15.78
CA GLY A 91 -9.05 -8.49 -15.40
C GLY A 91 -7.69 -9.12 -15.11
N GLN A 92 -6.99 -9.58 -16.16
CA GLN A 92 -5.66 -10.20 -16.03
C GLN A 92 -4.69 -9.32 -15.25
N GLY A 93 -4.07 -9.90 -14.19
CA GLY A 93 -3.04 -9.28 -13.37
C GLY A 93 -3.51 -8.20 -12.39
N LYS A 94 -4.78 -7.73 -12.48
CA LYS A 94 -5.25 -6.60 -11.63
C LYS A 94 -6.42 -6.95 -10.72
N THR A 95 -7.45 -7.63 -11.22
CA THR A 95 -8.71 -7.84 -10.47
C THR A 95 -9.19 -9.29 -10.42
N ARG A 96 -8.93 -10.11 -11.46
CA ARG A 96 -9.43 -11.49 -11.54
C ARG A 96 -9.11 -12.30 -10.26
N GLY A 97 -10.13 -12.91 -9.68
CA GLY A 97 -10.04 -13.68 -8.44
C GLY A 97 -10.11 -12.84 -7.16
N LYS A 98 -10.09 -11.52 -7.26
CA LYS A 98 -10.30 -10.65 -6.10
C LYS A 98 -11.76 -10.60 -5.72
N VAL A 99 -12.00 -10.37 -4.44
CA VAL A 99 -13.32 -10.34 -3.83
C VAL A 99 -13.59 -9.02 -3.12
N ALA A 100 -14.86 -8.64 -3.05
CA ALA A 100 -15.31 -7.53 -2.22
C ALA A 100 -16.66 -7.85 -1.60
N ARG A 101 -16.93 -7.25 -0.44
CA ARG A 101 -18.21 -7.33 0.25
C ARG A 101 -19.04 -6.06 0.01
N ILE A 102 -20.32 -6.26 -0.22
CA ILE A 102 -21.27 -5.22 -0.61
C ILE A 102 -21.99 -4.69 0.62
N ARG A 103 -21.83 -3.39 0.91
CA ARG A 103 -22.42 -2.72 2.08
C ARG A 103 -23.65 -1.89 1.76
N ILE A 104 -23.91 -1.64 0.47
CA ILE A 104 -25.11 -0.95 -0.04
C ILE A 104 -25.76 -1.78 -1.13
N ALA A 105 -27.05 -1.59 -1.40
CA ALA A 105 -27.65 -2.18 -2.61
C ALA A 105 -27.08 -1.47 -3.84
N LEU A 106 -26.63 -2.24 -4.84
CA LEU A 106 -26.00 -1.72 -6.03
C LEU A 106 -26.23 -2.64 -7.23
N THR A 107 -25.75 -2.24 -8.41
CA THR A 107 -25.65 -3.07 -9.60
C THR A 107 -24.17 -3.28 -9.96
N THR A 108 -23.87 -4.30 -10.75
CA THR A 108 -22.49 -4.62 -11.16
C THR A 108 -22.37 -4.77 -12.67
N ASN A 109 -21.13 -4.63 -13.18
CA ASN A 109 -20.86 -5.02 -14.56
C ASN A 109 -20.82 -6.55 -14.73
N GLN A 110 -20.75 -7.02 -15.98
CA GLN A 110 -20.72 -8.45 -16.32
C GLN A 110 -19.43 -9.18 -15.94
N SER A 111 -18.39 -8.44 -15.55
CA SER A 111 -17.10 -9.01 -15.10
C SER A 111 -17.05 -9.34 -13.62
N LEU A 112 -18.17 -9.20 -12.92
CA LEU A 112 -18.33 -9.55 -11.51
C LEU A 112 -19.39 -10.62 -11.34
N ALA A 113 -19.07 -11.67 -10.56
CA ALA A 113 -20.06 -12.61 -10.02
C ALA A 113 -20.54 -12.10 -8.67
N ALA A 114 -21.83 -11.92 -8.51
CA ALA A 114 -22.47 -11.60 -7.24
C ALA A 114 -23.02 -12.87 -6.56
N LEU A 115 -22.71 -13.06 -5.29
CA LEU A 115 -23.17 -14.15 -4.45
C LEU A 115 -24.02 -13.57 -3.33
N THR A 116 -25.23 -14.04 -3.20
CA THR A 116 -26.17 -13.67 -2.12
C THR A 116 -26.37 -14.82 -1.15
N PHE A 117 -26.60 -14.54 0.12
CA PHE A 117 -26.69 -15.55 1.16
C PHE A 117 -27.93 -15.35 2.03
N ASP A 118 -28.38 -16.42 2.65
CA ASP A 118 -29.29 -16.34 3.80
C ASP A 118 -28.44 -16.11 5.06
N GLU A 119 -28.38 -14.87 5.52
CA GLU A 119 -27.58 -14.45 6.69
C GLU A 119 -27.99 -15.15 8.01
N LYS A 120 -29.11 -15.87 8.01
CA LYS A 120 -29.51 -16.73 9.15
C LYS A 120 -28.82 -18.08 9.14
N LYS A 121 -28.12 -18.43 8.07
CA LYS A 121 -27.41 -19.70 7.90
C LYS A 121 -25.94 -19.52 7.62
N PHE A 122 -25.59 -18.52 6.80
CA PHE A 122 -24.22 -18.29 6.34
C PHE A 122 -23.91 -16.80 6.36
N SER A 123 -22.86 -16.42 7.07
CA SER A 123 -22.38 -15.05 7.09
C SER A 123 -21.65 -14.71 5.77
N SER A 124 -22.15 -13.73 5.04
CA SER A 124 -21.47 -13.21 3.84
C SER A 124 -20.07 -12.68 4.14
N ASP A 125 -19.88 -12.11 5.33
CA ASP A 125 -18.57 -11.61 5.76
C ASP A 125 -17.57 -12.74 6.02
N TYR A 126 -18.03 -13.89 6.56
CA TYR A 126 -17.20 -15.09 6.67
C TYR A 126 -16.77 -15.60 5.30
N VAL A 127 -17.71 -15.69 4.36
CA VAL A 127 -17.43 -16.08 2.98
C VAL A 127 -16.42 -15.11 2.33
N PHE A 128 -16.58 -13.81 2.53
CA PHE A 128 -15.64 -12.80 2.04
C PHE A 128 -14.23 -13.05 2.58
N HIS A 129 -14.05 -13.16 3.89
CA HIS A 129 -12.74 -13.36 4.50
C HIS A 129 -12.08 -14.67 4.05
N PHE A 130 -12.85 -15.75 3.94
CA PHE A 130 -12.32 -17.00 3.41
C PHE A 130 -11.86 -16.83 1.95
N LEU A 131 -12.69 -16.26 1.09
CA LEU A 131 -12.36 -16.09 -0.33
C LEU A 131 -11.17 -15.14 -0.56
N GLU A 132 -10.94 -14.17 0.33
CA GLU A 132 -9.70 -13.37 0.29
C GLU A 132 -8.43 -14.24 0.41
N THR A 133 -8.47 -15.32 1.21
CA THR A 133 -7.35 -16.25 1.34
C THR A 133 -7.16 -17.10 0.07
N GLN A 134 -8.19 -17.22 -0.76
CA GLN A 134 -8.23 -18.11 -1.91
C GLN A 134 -7.83 -17.44 -3.24
N TYR A 135 -7.27 -16.22 -3.19
CA TYR A 135 -6.94 -15.46 -4.40
C TYR A 135 -6.10 -16.24 -5.42
N GLU A 136 -5.02 -16.88 -4.99
CA GLU A 136 -4.15 -17.64 -5.88
C GLU A 136 -4.85 -18.92 -6.40
N SER A 137 -5.62 -19.61 -5.56
CA SER A 137 -6.40 -20.78 -5.96
C SER A 137 -7.46 -20.41 -7.01
N LEU A 138 -8.20 -19.32 -6.82
CA LEU A 138 -9.17 -18.81 -7.79
C LEU A 138 -8.51 -18.44 -9.12
N ARG A 139 -7.29 -17.90 -9.07
CA ARG A 139 -6.53 -17.62 -10.30
C ARG A 139 -6.09 -18.91 -11.02
N GLN A 140 -5.66 -19.92 -10.28
CA GLN A 140 -5.20 -21.20 -10.84
C GLN A 140 -6.34 -21.91 -11.59
N ILE A 141 -7.54 -22.03 -11.01
CA ILE A 141 -8.68 -22.66 -11.69
C ILE A 141 -9.12 -21.90 -12.94
N SER A 142 -8.85 -20.58 -13.00
CA SER A 142 -9.15 -19.74 -14.17
C SER A 142 -8.18 -19.91 -15.32
N SER A 143 -7.00 -20.49 -15.07
CA SER A 143 -5.88 -20.49 -16.02
C SER A 143 -5.91 -21.66 -16.98
N GLY A 144 -6.94 -22.51 -17.00
CA GLY A 144 -7.07 -23.68 -17.90
C GLY A 144 -6.13 -23.67 -19.10
N ASN A 145 -5.90 -24.72 -19.81
CA ASN A 145 -4.87 -24.92 -20.86
C ASN A 145 -4.76 -23.86 -21.99
N SER A 146 -5.56 -22.81 -21.98
CA SER A 146 -5.45 -21.66 -22.91
C SER A 146 -5.18 -20.38 -22.12
N GLY A 147 -4.04 -19.74 -22.31
CA GLY A 147 -3.57 -18.55 -21.60
C GLY A 147 -4.48 -17.30 -21.61
N ARG A 148 -5.73 -17.41 -22.04
CA ARG A 148 -6.81 -16.42 -22.00
C ARG A 148 -7.95 -16.82 -21.07
N GLY A 149 -7.74 -17.78 -20.14
CA GLY A 149 -8.76 -18.25 -19.21
C GLY A 149 -9.34 -17.12 -18.35
N GLY A 150 -10.63 -17.23 -18.02
CA GLY A 150 -11.35 -16.40 -17.06
C GLY A 150 -12.11 -17.28 -16.08
N LEU A 151 -12.47 -16.73 -14.93
CA LEU A 151 -13.45 -17.35 -14.05
C LEU A 151 -14.83 -17.25 -14.68
N ASN A 152 -15.67 -18.25 -14.43
CA ASN A 152 -17.08 -18.23 -14.82
C ASN A 152 -17.97 -18.62 -13.61
N LEU A 153 -19.27 -18.43 -13.77
CA LEU A 153 -20.22 -18.68 -12.66
C LEU A 153 -20.24 -20.16 -12.23
N GLN A 154 -19.98 -21.09 -13.14
CA GLN A 154 -19.94 -22.51 -12.85
C GLN A 154 -18.72 -22.87 -11.98
N MET A 155 -17.54 -22.32 -12.33
CA MET A 155 -16.32 -22.48 -11.51
C MET A 155 -16.50 -21.89 -10.13
N ILE A 156 -17.10 -20.71 -10.03
CA ILE A 156 -17.40 -20.08 -8.73
C ILE A 156 -18.42 -20.92 -7.95
N SER A 157 -19.48 -21.40 -8.58
CA SER A 157 -20.50 -22.24 -7.93
C SER A 157 -19.90 -23.53 -7.36
N ALA A 158 -18.97 -24.15 -8.08
CA ALA A 158 -18.30 -25.39 -7.66
C ALA A 158 -17.21 -25.19 -6.59
N TYR A 159 -16.78 -23.94 -6.33
CA TYR A 159 -15.70 -23.66 -5.37
C TYR A 159 -16.13 -23.97 -3.95
N LYS A 160 -15.30 -24.73 -3.22
CA LYS A 160 -15.64 -25.22 -1.87
C LYS A 160 -15.13 -24.28 -0.78
N ILE A 161 -15.93 -24.15 0.25
CA ILE A 161 -15.69 -23.37 1.46
C ILE A 161 -15.95 -24.23 2.71
N PRO A 162 -15.13 -24.13 3.75
CA PRO A 162 -15.36 -24.87 5.01
C PRO A 162 -16.50 -24.25 5.80
N ILE A 163 -17.47 -25.07 6.19
CA ILE A 163 -18.59 -24.68 7.05
C ILE A 163 -18.45 -25.38 8.39
N PRO A 164 -18.19 -24.63 9.48
CA PRO A 164 -18.11 -25.20 10.82
C PRO A 164 -19.52 -25.63 11.29
N TYR A 165 -19.61 -26.73 12.02
CA TYR A 165 -20.86 -27.29 12.56
C TYR A 165 -21.99 -27.32 11.54
N PRO A 166 -21.88 -28.10 10.44
CA PRO A 166 -22.83 -28.07 9.32
C PRO A 166 -24.28 -28.42 9.72
N ASP A 167 -24.44 -29.27 10.73
CA ASP A 167 -25.75 -29.72 11.23
C ASP A 167 -26.34 -28.83 12.33
N ASN A 168 -25.62 -27.78 12.74
CA ASN A 168 -26.07 -26.84 13.76
C ASN A 168 -25.86 -25.37 13.29
N PRO A 169 -26.81 -24.77 12.56
CA PRO A 169 -26.68 -23.42 12.01
C PRO A 169 -26.41 -22.35 13.06
N GLU A 170 -26.92 -22.47 14.28
CA GLU A 170 -26.69 -21.49 15.34
C GLU A 170 -25.23 -21.50 15.81
N LYS A 171 -24.67 -22.69 16.10
CA LYS A 171 -23.26 -22.84 16.43
C LYS A 171 -22.35 -22.42 15.25
N SER A 172 -22.73 -22.80 14.04
CA SER A 172 -22.02 -22.42 12.82
C SER A 172 -21.91 -20.91 12.69
N LEU A 173 -23.00 -20.17 12.80
CA LEU A 173 -23.02 -18.72 12.75
C LEU A 173 -22.25 -18.08 13.90
N ALA A 174 -22.29 -18.66 15.10
CA ALA A 174 -21.49 -18.15 16.22
C ALA A 174 -19.98 -18.19 15.92
N ILE A 175 -19.47 -19.31 15.38
CA ILE A 175 -18.07 -19.44 14.97
C ILE A 175 -17.74 -18.52 13.80
N GLN A 176 -18.58 -18.50 12.75
CA GLN A 176 -18.39 -17.61 11.61
C GLN A 176 -18.32 -16.14 12.04
N SER A 177 -19.24 -15.71 12.91
CA SER A 177 -19.29 -14.34 13.43
C SER A 177 -18.07 -13.98 14.28
N GLU A 178 -17.57 -14.92 15.08
CA GLU A 178 -16.38 -14.67 15.90
C GLU A 178 -15.11 -14.56 15.04
N ILE A 179 -14.95 -15.39 14.01
CA ILE A 179 -13.88 -15.26 13.00
C ILE A 179 -13.95 -13.90 12.33
N VAL A 180 -15.13 -13.49 11.86
CA VAL A 180 -15.35 -12.16 11.25
C VAL A 180 -14.98 -11.04 12.21
N ARG A 181 -15.47 -11.11 13.46
CA ARG A 181 -15.20 -10.09 14.49
C ARG A 181 -13.70 -9.88 14.72
N ILE A 182 -12.92 -10.96 14.78
CA ILE A 182 -11.46 -10.89 14.98
C ILE A 182 -10.79 -10.26 13.77
N LEU A 183 -11.09 -10.72 12.56
CA LEU A 183 -10.45 -10.25 11.33
C LEU A 183 -10.83 -8.81 10.98
N ASP A 184 -12.11 -8.45 11.17
CA ASP A 184 -12.57 -7.07 10.96
C ASP A 184 -11.90 -6.10 11.94
N LYS A 185 -11.78 -6.46 13.22
CA LYS A 185 -11.10 -5.61 14.21
C LYS A 185 -9.65 -5.34 13.83
N LEU A 186 -8.91 -6.34 13.35
CA LEU A 186 -7.53 -6.17 12.89
C LEU A 186 -7.45 -5.32 11.61
N SER A 187 -8.39 -5.50 10.70
CA SER A 187 -8.47 -4.71 9.46
C SER A 187 -8.76 -3.24 9.74
N VAL A 188 -9.71 -2.95 10.64
CA VAL A 188 -10.05 -1.58 11.07
C VAL A 188 -8.84 -0.91 11.71
N LEU A 189 -8.16 -1.59 12.65
CA LEU A 189 -6.96 -1.05 13.30
C LEU A 189 -5.85 -0.70 12.28
N THR A 190 -5.63 -1.56 11.30
CA THR A 190 -4.63 -1.31 10.24
C THR A 190 -5.03 -0.12 9.36
N ALA A 191 -6.31 0.03 9.05
CA ALA A 191 -6.83 1.17 8.29
C ALA A 191 -6.70 2.49 9.07
N GLU A 192 -7.01 2.49 10.37
CA GLU A 192 -6.86 3.65 11.25
C GLU A 192 -5.39 4.10 11.34
N LEU A 193 -4.45 3.18 11.56
CA LEU A 193 -3.02 3.47 11.58
C LEU A 193 -2.52 4.02 10.23
N THR A 194 -3.05 3.53 9.12
CA THR A 194 -2.70 4.02 7.77
C THR A 194 -3.23 5.44 7.54
N ALA A 195 -4.44 5.73 8.00
CA ALA A 195 -5.02 7.07 7.97
C ALA A 195 -4.23 8.05 8.85
N GLU A 196 -3.85 7.61 10.06
CA GLU A 196 -3.00 8.37 10.99
C GLU A 196 -1.64 8.68 10.35
N LEU A 197 -0.98 7.70 9.75
CA LEU A 197 0.29 7.90 9.03
C LEU A 197 0.15 8.95 7.92
N THR A 198 -0.92 8.89 7.15
CA THR A 198 -1.20 9.87 6.08
C THR A 198 -1.37 11.27 6.63
N MET A 199 -2.09 11.41 7.74
CA MET A 199 -2.31 12.68 8.42
C MET A 199 -1.00 13.22 9.02
N ARG A 200 -0.19 12.37 9.67
CA ARG A 200 1.10 12.74 10.23
C ARG A 200 2.12 13.15 9.17
N LYS A 201 2.13 12.51 8.00
CA LYS A 201 2.96 12.95 6.86
C LYS A 201 2.58 14.35 6.35
N LYS A 202 1.29 14.67 6.27
CA LYS A 202 0.85 16.03 5.92
C LYS A 202 1.29 17.05 6.99
N GLN A 203 1.12 16.71 8.27
CA GLN A 203 1.53 17.53 9.39
C GLN A 203 3.05 17.74 9.42
N TYR A 204 3.84 16.69 9.20
CA TYR A 204 5.30 16.77 9.07
C TYR A 204 5.72 17.75 7.97
N ASN A 205 5.17 17.62 6.77
CA ASN A 205 5.51 18.52 5.65
C ASN A 205 5.17 19.98 5.99
N TYR A 206 4.00 20.24 6.59
CA TYR A 206 3.60 21.57 7.00
C TYR A 206 4.57 22.17 8.02
N TYR A 207 4.86 21.47 9.12
CA TYR A 207 5.77 21.98 10.15
C TYR A 207 7.22 22.07 9.67
N ARG A 208 7.70 21.14 8.86
CA ARG A 208 9.01 21.25 8.24
C ARG A 208 9.13 22.55 7.44
N ASP A 209 8.16 22.83 6.60
CA ASP A 209 8.20 24.02 5.75
C ASP A 209 8.06 25.30 6.57
N GLN A 210 7.27 25.30 7.66
CA GLN A 210 7.17 26.42 8.59
C GLN A 210 8.47 26.66 9.38
N LEU A 211 9.07 25.60 9.94
CA LEU A 211 10.31 25.71 10.72
C LEU A 211 11.53 26.13 9.92
N LEU A 212 11.49 25.90 8.60
CA LEU A 212 12.57 26.23 7.66
C LEU A 212 12.27 27.47 6.81
N SER A 213 11.16 28.18 7.10
CA SER A 213 10.79 29.43 6.49
C SER A 213 11.25 30.60 7.37
N PHE A 214 12.26 31.32 6.91
CA PHE A 214 12.79 32.53 7.56
C PHE A 214 12.51 33.74 6.70
N LYS A 215 12.24 34.88 7.33
CA LYS A 215 12.08 36.17 6.66
C LYS A 215 13.46 36.80 6.40
N GLU A 216 13.48 37.70 5.43
CA GLU A 216 14.65 38.51 5.17
C GLU A 216 14.99 39.34 6.41
N GLY A 217 16.28 39.32 6.82
CA GLY A 217 16.76 39.99 8.02
C GLY A 217 16.66 39.17 9.33
N GLU A 218 15.93 38.05 9.37
CA GLU A 218 15.87 37.19 10.58
C GLU A 218 17.11 36.30 10.75
N VAL A 219 17.71 35.90 9.63
CA VAL A 219 18.90 35.02 9.61
C VAL A 219 19.84 35.43 8.49
N GLU A 220 21.09 34.98 8.57
CA GLU A 220 22.01 35.07 7.44
C GLU A 220 21.54 34.13 6.32
N TRP A 221 21.83 34.53 5.06
CA TRP A 221 21.59 33.70 3.89
C TRP A 221 22.91 33.45 3.20
N LYS A 222 23.28 32.20 3.01
CA LYS A 222 24.55 31.76 2.44
C LYS A 222 24.33 30.88 1.23
N THR A 223 25.22 30.98 0.26
CA THR A 223 25.26 29.98 -0.81
C THR A 223 25.85 28.67 -0.30
N LEU A 224 25.43 27.55 -0.90
CA LEU A 224 26.04 26.26 -0.57
C LEU A 224 27.56 26.26 -0.78
N TRP A 225 28.04 26.99 -1.77
CA TRP A 225 29.48 27.16 -2.04
C TRP A 225 30.27 27.72 -0.86
N GLU A 226 29.69 28.67 -0.12
CA GLU A 226 30.37 29.33 1.00
C GLU A 226 30.53 28.43 2.23
N ILE A 227 29.61 27.49 2.44
CA ILE A 227 29.48 26.77 3.70
C ILE A 227 29.50 25.25 3.59
N THR A 228 29.58 24.71 2.37
CA THR A 228 29.60 23.26 2.13
C THR A 228 30.65 22.83 1.10
N GLU A 229 31.11 21.60 1.25
CA GLU A 229 31.86 20.89 0.21
C GLU A 229 30.86 20.10 -0.64
N ILE A 230 30.92 20.25 -1.96
CA ILE A 230 30.08 19.53 -2.94
C ILE A 230 30.98 18.76 -3.90
N ASN A 231 30.88 17.43 -3.90
CA ASN A 231 31.64 16.56 -4.80
C ASN A 231 30.83 15.35 -5.23
N THR A 232 31.19 14.74 -6.36
CA THR A 232 30.71 13.42 -6.79
C THR A 232 31.69 12.35 -6.34
N GLY A 233 31.20 11.11 -6.29
CA GLY A 233 32.03 9.95 -6.01
C GLY A 233 32.55 9.27 -7.26
N GLN A 234 32.93 8.02 -7.11
CA GLN A 234 33.50 7.17 -8.15
C GLN A 234 32.73 5.86 -8.26
N LYS A 235 32.82 5.21 -9.42
CA LYS A 235 32.25 3.87 -9.57
C LYS A 235 33.08 2.91 -8.70
N PRO A 236 32.44 2.04 -7.88
CA PRO A 236 33.17 1.04 -7.12
C PRO A 236 33.71 -0.06 -8.04
N SER A 237 34.73 -0.77 -7.58
CA SER A 237 35.29 -1.91 -8.31
C SER A 237 34.27 -3.04 -8.45
N GLU A 238 33.44 -3.23 -7.43
CA GLU A 238 32.40 -4.27 -7.40
C GLU A 238 31.14 -3.70 -6.76
N ILE A 239 29.97 -4.11 -7.29
CA ILE A 239 28.65 -3.79 -6.76
C ILE A 239 27.98 -5.11 -6.42
N LEU A 240 27.52 -5.23 -5.18
CA LEU A 240 26.87 -6.43 -4.64
C LEU A 240 25.36 -6.19 -4.56
N ASP A 241 24.58 -7.17 -5.02
CA ASP A 241 23.12 -7.16 -4.90
C ASP A 241 22.63 -7.64 -3.51
N LYS A 242 23.47 -8.43 -2.83
CA LYS A 242 23.20 -8.91 -1.46
C LYS A 242 23.73 -7.93 -0.43
N VAL A 243 23.05 -7.88 0.72
CA VAL A 243 23.45 -7.02 1.86
C VAL A 243 24.94 -7.23 2.19
N ALA A 244 25.69 -6.15 2.15
CA ALA A 244 27.09 -6.09 2.51
C ALA A 244 27.37 -4.92 3.47
N THR A 245 28.66 -4.62 3.75
CA THR A 245 29.04 -3.70 4.82
C THR A 245 28.56 -2.27 4.61
N PHE A 246 28.60 -1.76 3.37
CA PHE A 246 28.32 -0.37 3.06
C PHE A 246 27.28 -0.24 1.95
N ASP A 247 26.41 0.75 2.08
CA ASP A 247 25.45 1.12 1.04
C ASP A 247 26.20 1.79 -0.14
N TYR A 248 25.83 1.42 -1.36
CA TYR A 248 26.25 2.13 -2.58
C TYR A 248 25.15 3.10 -2.99
N ILE A 249 25.47 4.41 -2.94
CA ILE A 249 24.56 5.50 -3.27
C ILE A 249 25.02 6.15 -4.59
N ASN A 250 24.13 6.15 -5.60
CA ASN A 250 24.41 6.68 -6.91
C ASN A 250 23.24 7.50 -7.45
N ALA A 251 22.62 7.10 -8.57
CA ALA A 251 21.44 7.76 -9.11
C ALA A 251 20.15 7.16 -8.48
N GLY A 252 19.09 7.95 -8.42
CA GLY A 252 17.78 7.49 -7.93
C GLY A 252 17.45 7.89 -6.49
N THR A 253 16.36 7.37 -5.98
CA THR A 253 15.80 7.70 -4.65
C THR A 253 16.08 6.65 -3.59
N SER A 254 16.76 5.57 -3.97
CA SER A 254 17.12 4.46 -3.11
C SER A 254 18.58 4.06 -3.31
N ARG A 255 19.06 3.22 -2.43
CA ARG A 255 20.38 2.58 -2.56
C ARG A 255 20.48 1.83 -3.90
N SER A 256 21.63 1.91 -4.54
CA SER A 256 21.93 1.32 -5.85
C SER A 256 22.64 -0.04 -5.76
N GLY A 257 22.88 -0.55 -4.56
CA GLY A 257 23.56 -1.80 -4.26
C GLY A 257 24.37 -1.69 -2.97
N TYR A 258 25.33 -2.61 -2.81
CA TYR A 258 26.23 -2.64 -1.67
C TYR A 258 27.67 -2.74 -2.10
N THR A 259 28.60 -2.39 -1.19
CA THR A 259 30.04 -2.52 -1.35
C THR A 259 30.70 -3.04 -0.07
N THR A 260 31.91 -3.57 -0.21
CA THR A 260 32.73 -4.01 0.94
C THR A 260 33.57 -2.88 1.53
N MET A 261 33.68 -1.76 0.84
CA MET A 261 34.44 -0.57 1.25
C MET A 261 33.58 0.68 1.14
N SER A 262 33.96 1.73 1.88
CA SER A 262 33.36 3.07 1.79
C SER A 262 34.36 4.07 1.21
N ASN A 263 33.88 5.12 0.54
CA ASN A 263 34.67 6.27 0.10
C ASN A 263 34.15 7.59 0.67
N CYS A 264 33.11 7.53 1.50
CA CYS A 264 32.54 8.67 2.19
C CYS A 264 32.20 8.29 3.65
N ASP A 265 32.44 9.26 4.54
CA ASP A 265 31.96 9.18 5.92
C ASP A 265 30.44 9.38 6.00
N GLY A 266 29.84 8.93 7.10
CA GLY A 266 28.48 9.26 7.44
C GLY A 266 28.26 10.76 7.73
N ASP A 267 27.09 11.09 8.28
CA ASP A 267 26.64 12.46 8.52
C ASP A 267 26.76 13.33 7.27
N THR A 268 26.27 12.81 6.15
CA THR A 268 26.45 13.44 4.83
C THR A 268 25.13 13.50 4.07
N VAL A 269 24.84 14.68 3.50
CA VAL A 269 23.69 14.88 2.60
C VAL A 269 24.07 14.44 1.18
N THR A 270 23.13 13.78 0.50
CA THR A 270 23.32 13.33 -0.87
C THR A 270 22.16 13.77 -1.76
N THR A 271 22.45 14.07 -3.03
CA THR A 271 21.43 14.36 -4.06
C THR A 271 21.89 13.86 -5.42
N PRO A 272 21.04 13.17 -6.18
CA PRO A 272 21.38 12.72 -7.52
C PRO A 272 21.74 13.89 -8.45
N SER A 273 22.84 13.75 -9.16
CA SER A 273 23.32 14.75 -10.15
C SER A 273 22.75 14.50 -11.54
N ARG A 274 22.31 13.26 -11.84
CA ARG A 274 21.85 12.83 -13.16
C ARG A 274 20.88 11.65 -13.04
N GLY A 275 19.94 11.53 -14.00
CA GLY A 275 19.04 10.40 -14.15
C GLY A 275 17.56 10.79 -14.14
N GLN A 276 16.73 9.94 -14.78
CA GLN A 276 15.29 10.11 -14.76
C GLN A 276 14.72 9.67 -13.40
N GLY A 277 13.96 10.55 -12.72
CA GLY A 277 13.27 10.27 -11.47
C GLY A 277 14.07 10.44 -10.17
N GLY A 278 15.39 10.65 -10.21
CA GLY A 278 16.21 10.90 -9.01
C GLY A 278 16.47 12.37 -8.69
N ILE A 279 16.44 13.25 -9.68
CA ILE A 279 16.69 14.68 -9.49
C ILE A 279 15.65 15.31 -8.58
N GLY A 280 16.11 16.13 -7.63
CA GLY A 280 15.28 16.72 -6.58
C GLY A 280 15.17 15.86 -5.31
N PHE A 281 15.56 14.59 -5.36
CA PHE A 281 15.66 13.78 -4.17
C PHE A 281 16.83 14.22 -3.30
N VAL A 282 16.62 14.27 -1.98
CA VAL A 282 17.64 14.59 -0.99
C VAL A 282 17.71 13.43 0.00
N GLY A 283 18.85 12.78 0.07
CA GLY A 283 19.13 11.70 1.01
C GLY A 283 20.05 12.16 2.15
N TYR A 284 20.00 11.44 3.27
CA TYR A 284 20.93 11.64 4.39
C TYR A 284 21.54 10.31 4.79
N GLN A 285 22.86 10.23 4.71
CA GLN A 285 23.64 9.05 5.04
C GLN A 285 24.18 9.18 6.47
N LYS A 286 23.63 8.37 7.40
CA LYS A 286 24.04 8.38 8.82
C LYS A 286 25.41 7.75 9.03
N THR A 287 25.69 6.68 8.30
CA THR A 287 26.88 5.84 8.42
C THR A 287 27.77 5.95 7.19
N PRO A 288 29.03 5.53 7.24
CA PRO A 288 29.90 5.48 6.05
C PRO A 288 29.24 4.72 4.90
N PHE A 289 29.50 5.14 3.67
CA PHE A 289 28.89 4.60 2.45
C PHE A 289 29.82 4.79 1.24
N TRP A 290 29.48 4.14 0.14
CA TRP A 290 30.14 4.40 -1.13
C TRP A 290 29.32 5.36 -1.98
N LEU A 291 29.92 6.53 -2.31
CA LEU A 291 29.34 7.52 -3.19
C LEU A 291 29.70 7.22 -4.64
N GLY A 292 28.71 7.15 -5.51
CA GLY A 292 28.87 6.95 -6.95
C GLY A 292 29.02 8.26 -7.74
N PRO A 293 29.35 8.16 -9.04
CA PRO A 293 29.60 9.30 -9.90
C PRO A 293 28.37 10.12 -10.29
N LEU A 294 27.17 9.55 -10.11
CA LEU A 294 25.90 10.20 -10.47
C LEU A 294 25.16 10.81 -9.28
N CYS A 295 25.86 11.00 -8.17
CA CYS A 295 25.33 11.59 -6.96
C CYS A 295 26.33 12.60 -6.37
N TYR A 296 25.84 13.73 -5.91
CA TYR A 296 26.61 14.68 -5.12
C TYR A 296 26.55 14.32 -3.63
N LYS A 297 27.68 14.38 -2.93
CA LYS A 297 27.73 14.64 -1.50
C LYS A 297 27.69 16.14 -1.27
N ILE A 298 27.00 16.58 -0.23
CA ILE A 298 26.96 17.95 0.26
C ILE A 298 27.21 17.88 1.77
N LYS A 299 28.35 18.39 2.21
CA LYS A 299 28.77 18.30 3.60
C LYS A 299 29.22 19.65 4.12
N ALA A 300 28.87 20.02 5.32
CA ALA A 300 29.28 21.26 5.96
C ALA A 300 30.81 21.34 6.04
N LEU A 301 31.37 22.49 5.72
CA LEU A 301 32.79 22.77 5.90
C LEU A 301 33.17 22.90 7.38
N ASN A 302 32.25 23.40 8.19
CA ASN A 302 32.40 23.54 9.64
C ASN A 302 31.07 23.23 10.34
N ASN A 303 31.06 22.19 11.17
CA ASN A 303 29.87 21.75 11.92
C ASN A 303 29.50 22.71 13.07
N GLU A 304 30.38 23.65 13.44
CA GLU A 304 30.06 24.72 14.39
C GLU A 304 29.24 25.87 13.74
N ILE A 305 29.15 25.87 12.41
CA ILE A 305 28.40 26.86 11.64
C ILE A 305 27.14 26.22 11.04
N LEU A 306 27.25 25.03 10.46
CA LEU A 306 26.17 24.34 9.77
C LEU A 306 26.11 22.87 10.18
N ILE A 307 24.96 22.43 10.69
CA ILE A 307 24.66 21.02 11.00
C ILE A 307 24.22 20.30 9.72
N ASN A 308 24.86 19.19 9.34
CA ASN A 308 24.52 18.44 8.13
C ASN A 308 23.06 17.96 8.12
N LYS A 309 22.51 17.58 9.29
CA LYS A 309 21.10 17.19 9.38
C LYS A 309 20.13 18.38 9.17
N PHE A 310 20.50 19.59 9.61
CA PHE A 310 19.75 20.81 9.29
C PHE A 310 19.80 21.12 7.80
N LEU A 311 20.97 20.98 7.17
CA LEU A 311 21.16 21.11 5.72
C LEU A 311 20.24 20.11 4.96
N PHE A 312 20.20 18.85 5.42
CA PHE A 312 19.32 17.83 4.84
C PHE A 312 17.86 18.30 4.83
N TYR A 313 17.30 18.70 5.97
CA TYR A 313 15.91 19.15 6.05
C TYR A 313 15.66 20.42 5.22
N THR A 314 16.61 21.35 5.21
CA THR A 314 16.54 22.58 4.41
C THR A 314 16.48 22.27 2.92
N LEU A 315 17.33 21.39 2.42
CA LEU A 315 17.31 21.00 1.00
C LEU A 315 16.06 20.17 0.65
N GLN A 316 15.60 19.33 1.57
CA GLN A 316 14.37 18.54 1.38
C GLN A 316 13.14 19.45 1.28
N SER A 317 13.01 20.49 2.11
CA SER A 317 11.91 21.47 2.02
C SER A 317 11.97 22.28 0.72
N ARG A 318 13.14 22.42 0.13
CA ARG A 318 13.40 23.17 -1.12
C ARG A 318 13.54 22.29 -2.36
N ASN A 319 13.01 21.08 -2.34
CA ASN A 319 13.15 20.14 -3.45
C ASN A 319 12.62 20.68 -4.78
N ARG A 320 11.61 21.58 -4.76
CA ARG A 320 11.10 22.25 -5.97
C ARG A 320 12.16 23.15 -6.61
N ILE A 321 13.00 23.81 -5.80
CA ILE A 321 14.12 24.62 -6.29
C ILE A 321 15.19 23.71 -6.88
N LEU A 322 15.52 22.59 -6.20
CA LEU A 322 16.44 21.59 -6.76
C LEU A 322 15.96 21.04 -8.10
N LEU A 323 14.65 20.78 -8.22
CA LEU A 323 14.02 20.35 -9.47
C LEU A 323 14.12 21.42 -10.57
N SER A 324 14.01 22.71 -10.22
CA SER A 324 14.14 23.81 -11.20
C SER A 324 15.56 23.99 -11.74
N LEU A 325 16.59 23.47 -11.05
CA LEU A 325 17.96 23.43 -11.55
C LEU A 325 18.20 22.37 -12.62
N LYS A 326 17.22 21.50 -12.85
CA LYS A 326 17.27 20.43 -13.83
C LYS A 326 17.43 21.02 -15.25
N LYS A 327 18.50 20.63 -15.93
CA LYS A 327 18.71 20.91 -17.36
C LYS A 327 18.13 19.74 -18.17
N GLU A 328 17.26 20.07 -19.12
CA GLU A 328 16.69 19.12 -20.05
C GLU A 328 17.63 18.92 -21.24
N GLY A 329 17.93 17.69 -21.55
CA GLY A 329 18.73 17.20 -22.65
C GLY A 329 18.86 15.70 -22.46
N GLY A 330 18.75 14.85 -23.44
CA GLY A 330 18.79 13.39 -23.41
C GLY A 330 18.66 12.68 -22.03
N VAL A 331 19.57 12.96 -21.10
CA VAL A 331 19.46 12.54 -19.68
C VAL A 331 19.42 13.78 -18.79
N PRO A 332 18.35 13.97 -18.00
CA PRO A 332 18.27 15.13 -17.09
C PRO A 332 19.45 15.20 -16.12
N ALA A 333 19.96 16.40 -15.87
CA ALA A 333 21.12 16.61 -15.01
C ALA A 333 21.03 17.94 -14.23
N VAL A 334 21.65 17.98 -13.06
CA VAL A 334 21.90 19.19 -12.26
C VAL A 334 23.41 19.43 -12.24
N ASN A 335 23.86 20.62 -12.66
CA ASN A 335 25.25 20.94 -12.63
C ASN A 335 25.71 21.36 -11.23
N LYS A 336 26.95 21.00 -10.86
CA LYS A 336 27.58 21.39 -9.60
C LYS A 336 27.57 22.92 -9.37
N ILE A 337 27.82 23.70 -10.40
CA ILE A 337 27.87 25.18 -10.31
C ILE A 337 26.49 25.76 -9.96
N ASP A 338 25.44 25.23 -10.58
CA ASP A 338 24.08 25.69 -10.32
C ASP A 338 23.63 25.28 -8.91
N LEU A 339 23.94 24.05 -8.49
CA LEU A 339 23.69 23.57 -7.12
C LEU A 339 24.45 24.41 -6.07
N ALA A 340 25.70 24.72 -6.33
CA ALA A 340 26.58 25.50 -5.45
C ALA A 340 26.07 26.93 -5.18
N LYS A 341 25.35 27.52 -6.13
CA LYS A 341 24.74 28.86 -6.02
C LYS A 341 23.44 28.87 -5.24
N LEU A 342 22.89 27.71 -4.87
CA LEU A 342 21.66 27.65 -4.08
C LEU A 342 21.87 28.36 -2.74
N ILE A 343 20.98 29.29 -2.43
CA ILE A 343 21.03 30.07 -1.20
C ILE A 343 20.13 29.38 -0.15
N ILE A 344 20.66 29.19 1.05
CA ILE A 344 19.95 28.61 2.19
C ILE A 344 20.00 29.53 3.41
N PRO A 345 19.00 29.49 4.30
CA PRO A 345 19.03 30.21 5.57
C PRO A 345 20.04 29.58 6.52
N LEU A 346 20.74 30.40 7.26
CA LEU A 346 21.72 29.99 8.27
C LEU A 346 21.36 30.60 9.62
N PRO A 347 20.40 30.02 10.38
CA PRO A 347 20.08 30.45 11.73
C PRO A 347 21.20 30.06 12.70
N SER A 348 21.14 30.57 13.94
CA SER A 348 22.09 30.19 14.98
C SER A 348 22.16 28.68 15.17
N LEU A 349 23.30 28.17 15.62
CA LEU A 349 23.51 26.73 15.85
C LEU A 349 22.49 26.13 16.82
N ASN A 350 22.08 26.91 17.84
CA ASN A 350 21.04 26.48 18.79
C ASN A 350 19.68 26.29 18.09
N GLU A 351 19.32 27.20 17.18
CA GLU A 351 18.08 27.09 16.42
C GLU A 351 18.15 25.92 15.43
N GLN A 352 19.27 25.70 14.75
CA GLN A 352 19.47 24.51 13.92
C GLN A 352 19.27 23.23 14.73
N LYS A 353 19.87 23.10 15.91
CA LYS A 353 19.71 21.95 16.83
C LYS A 353 18.24 21.75 17.24
N ARG A 354 17.55 22.85 17.58
CA ARG A 354 16.12 22.81 17.93
C ARG A 354 15.26 22.28 16.79
N ILE A 355 15.46 22.81 15.59
CA ILE A 355 14.73 22.39 14.39
C ILE A 355 15.00 20.92 14.08
N VAL A 356 16.27 20.50 14.08
CA VAL A 356 16.65 19.10 13.83
C VAL A 356 16.00 18.17 14.83
N SER A 357 16.04 18.50 16.13
CA SER A 357 15.43 17.66 17.18
C SER A 357 13.93 17.48 16.99
N LEU A 358 13.22 18.52 16.56
CA LEU A 358 11.78 18.44 16.28
C LEU A 358 11.50 17.59 15.03
N LEU A 359 12.22 17.86 13.94
CA LEU A 359 12.00 17.17 12.66
C LEU A 359 12.41 15.70 12.72
N ASP A 360 13.46 15.34 13.47
CA ASP A 360 13.88 13.95 13.67
C ASP A 360 12.80 13.12 14.37
N LYS A 361 12.08 13.70 15.35
CA LYS A 361 10.95 13.02 16.00
C LYS A 361 9.81 12.73 15.01
N PHE A 362 9.47 13.70 14.16
CA PHE A 362 8.47 13.50 13.12
C PHE A 362 8.92 12.51 12.06
N ASP A 363 10.17 12.59 11.63
CA ASP A 363 10.74 11.68 10.63
C ASP A 363 10.73 10.24 11.13
N THR A 364 11.14 10.01 12.37
CA THR A 364 11.06 8.68 13.01
C THR A 364 9.62 8.17 13.04
N LEU A 365 8.66 9.00 13.46
CA LEU A 365 7.25 8.61 13.55
C LEU A 365 6.66 8.23 12.18
N THR A 366 7.03 8.95 11.12
CA THR A 366 6.37 8.86 9.81
C THR A 366 7.10 8.05 8.76
N ASN A 367 8.41 7.88 8.87
CA ASN A 367 9.25 7.30 7.81
C ASN A 367 10.11 6.13 8.29
N SER A 368 10.27 5.92 9.60
CA SER A 368 11.09 4.81 10.10
C SER A 368 10.39 3.46 9.92
N PHE A 369 11.10 2.49 9.32
CA PHE A 369 10.66 1.10 9.22
C PHE A 369 11.10 0.22 10.40
N THR A 370 11.89 0.76 11.32
CA THR A 370 12.30 0.07 12.56
C THR A 370 11.49 0.51 13.75
N GLU A 371 10.95 1.73 13.70
CA GLU A 371 10.18 2.39 14.75
C GLU A 371 9.05 3.21 14.10
N GLY A 372 8.07 3.64 14.88
CA GLY A 372 7.00 4.51 14.40
C GLY A 372 5.87 3.81 13.63
N LEU A 373 5.00 4.61 12.99
CA LEU A 373 3.78 4.14 12.36
C LEU A 373 3.99 3.15 11.20
N PRO A 374 4.97 3.30 10.29
CA PRO A 374 5.17 2.32 9.23
C PRO A 374 5.50 0.92 9.76
N ARG A 375 6.30 0.84 10.84
CA ARG A 375 6.62 -0.42 11.49
C ARG A 375 5.40 -1.04 12.17
N GLU A 376 4.61 -0.23 12.87
CA GLU A 376 3.39 -0.70 13.52
C GLU A 376 2.39 -1.25 12.48
N ILE A 377 2.19 -0.56 11.37
CA ILE A 377 1.32 -1.02 10.27
C ILE A 377 1.80 -2.37 9.73
N GLU A 378 3.11 -2.52 9.46
CA GLU A 378 3.69 -3.79 9.01
C GLU A 378 3.43 -4.93 10.00
N LEU A 379 3.63 -4.68 11.30
CA LEU A 379 3.39 -5.67 12.35
C LEU A 379 1.91 -6.07 12.42
N ARG A 380 0.97 -5.10 12.29
CA ARG A 380 -0.47 -5.39 12.27
C ARG A 380 -0.90 -6.16 11.03
N GLN A 381 -0.30 -5.88 9.88
CA GLN A 381 -0.53 -6.67 8.66
C GLN A 381 -0.08 -8.12 8.83
N LYS A 382 1.13 -8.34 9.37
CA LYS A 382 1.63 -9.69 9.67
C LYS A 382 0.77 -10.42 10.70
N GLN A 383 0.28 -9.69 11.71
CA GLN A 383 -0.63 -10.23 12.72
C GLN A 383 -1.97 -10.63 12.08
N TYR A 384 -2.53 -9.79 11.19
CA TYR A 384 -3.75 -10.12 10.44
C TYR A 384 -3.56 -11.37 9.59
N GLU A 385 -2.46 -11.47 8.83
CA GLU A 385 -2.15 -12.63 7.99
C GLU A 385 -2.02 -13.91 8.82
N TYR A 386 -1.30 -13.86 9.93
CA TYR A 386 -1.14 -14.99 10.83
C TYR A 386 -2.49 -15.48 11.39
N TYR A 387 -3.30 -14.58 11.93
CA TYR A 387 -4.60 -14.96 12.50
C TYR A 387 -5.59 -15.41 11.43
N ARG A 388 -5.60 -14.77 10.27
CA ARG A 388 -6.40 -15.20 9.12
C ARG A 388 -6.07 -16.64 8.73
N ASP A 389 -4.80 -16.95 8.57
CA ASP A 389 -4.35 -18.28 8.15
C ASP A 389 -4.65 -19.33 9.25
N LEU A 390 -4.49 -18.97 10.51
CA LEU A 390 -4.85 -19.83 11.64
C LEU A 390 -6.36 -20.11 11.69
N LEU A 391 -7.20 -19.09 11.56
CA LEU A 391 -8.66 -19.17 11.66
C LEU A 391 -9.31 -19.92 10.48
N PHE A 392 -8.62 -20.01 9.35
CA PHE A 392 -9.08 -20.76 8.18
C PHE A 392 -8.29 -22.06 7.94
N ASN A 393 -7.47 -22.49 8.88
CA ASN A 393 -6.73 -23.73 8.80
C ASN A 393 -7.62 -24.94 9.18
N PHE A 394 -8.70 -25.12 8.43
CA PHE A 394 -9.57 -26.27 8.60
C PHE A 394 -9.04 -27.52 7.88
N PRO A 395 -9.30 -28.73 8.40
CA PRO A 395 -8.95 -29.97 7.73
C PRO A 395 -9.53 -29.99 6.30
N LYS A 396 -8.68 -30.19 5.31
CA LYS A 396 -9.14 -30.39 3.93
C LYS A 396 -9.67 -31.81 3.75
N PRO A 397 -10.74 -32.03 2.98
CA PRO A 397 -11.14 -33.37 2.61
C PRO A 397 -9.97 -34.06 1.90
N GLU A 398 -9.72 -35.31 2.23
CA GLU A 398 -8.76 -36.12 1.47
C GLU A 398 -9.19 -36.09 0.00
N THR A 399 -8.31 -35.60 -0.87
CA THR A 399 -8.51 -35.69 -2.31
C THR A 399 -8.43 -37.18 -2.64
N VAL A 400 -9.56 -37.80 -2.89
CA VAL A 400 -9.62 -39.11 -3.50
C VAL A 400 -8.87 -38.99 -4.82
N SER A 401 -7.65 -39.51 -4.85
CA SER A 401 -6.87 -39.68 -6.08
C SER A 401 -7.64 -40.66 -6.94
N ASN A 402 -8.28 -40.17 -7.99
CA ASN A 402 -8.71 -41.01 -9.11
C ASN A 402 -7.64 -40.97 -10.19
#